data_19ca6606a9b4967c5b7321433cdd8959
#
_entry.id   19ca6606a9b4967c5b7321433cdd8959
#
_cell.length_a   1.000
_cell.length_b   1.000
_cell.length_c   1.000
_cell.angle_alpha   90.00
_cell.angle_beta   90.00
_cell.angle_gamma   90.00
#
_symmetry.space_group_name_H-M   'P 1'
#
loop_
_entity.id
_entity.type
_entity.pdbx_description
1 polymer ?
#
loop_
_entity_poly.entity_id
_entity_poly.type
_entity_poly.pdbx_seq_one_letter_code
_entity_poly.pdbx_strand_id
1 'polypeptide(L)' 'MAQADDIDIELIDRIDKGLIIHFTNGESVLYHAAFLYDVRTHDGNRPLPSVAEHEE' A
#
# COMPACT_ATOMS: atom_id res chain seq x y z
N MET A 1 0.90 -23.70 3.13
CA MET A 1 1.32 -22.59 2.31
C MET A 1 0.40 -21.39 2.50
N ALA A 2 0.97 -20.23 2.70
CA ALA A 2 0.17 -19.03 2.95
C ALA A 2 -0.55 -18.59 1.69
N GLN A 3 -1.77 -18.21 1.85
CA GLN A 3 -2.56 -17.62 0.80
C GLN A 3 -2.45 -16.11 0.90
N ALA A 4 -2.63 -15.42 -0.20
CA ALA A 4 -2.65 -13.97 -0.15
C ALA A 4 -3.74 -13.49 0.79
N ASP A 5 -4.82 -14.23 0.89
CA ASP A 5 -5.94 -13.88 1.76
C ASP A 5 -5.54 -13.87 3.23
N ASP A 6 -4.53 -14.63 3.58
CA ASP A 6 -4.11 -14.76 4.98
C ASP A 6 -3.12 -13.68 5.38
N ILE A 7 -2.72 -12.85 4.43
CA ILE A 7 -1.70 -11.85 4.68
C ILE A 7 -2.36 -10.49 4.78
N ASP A 8 -2.09 -9.81 5.87
CA ASP A 8 -2.59 -8.47 6.09
C ASP A 8 -1.42 -7.52 6.26
N ILE A 9 -1.72 -6.25 6.26
CA ILE A 9 -0.73 -5.22 6.51
C ILE A 9 -0.70 -4.99 8.02
N GLU A 10 0.48 -5.11 8.58
CA GLU A 10 0.66 -4.94 10.01
C GLU A 10 0.99 -3.50 10.37
N LEU A 11 1.81 -2.87 9.55
CA LEU A 11 2.29 -1.53 9.84
C LEU A 11 2.73 -0.86 8.54
N ILE A 12 2.55 0.43 8.47
CA ILE A 12 2.98 1.21 7.33
C ILE A 12 3.83 2.37 7.82
N ASP A 13 5.03 2.50 7.24
CA ASP A 13 5.89 3.63 7.49
C ASP A 13 5.94 4.48 6.25
N ARG A 14 5.61 5.74 6.40
CA ARG A 14 5.70 6.67 5.29
C ARG A 14 7.10 7.23 5.21
N ILE A 15 7.67 7.20 4.02
CA ILE A 15 8.98 7.76 3.78
C ILE A 15 8.88 8.80 2.67
N ASP A 16 10.01 9.37 2.34
CA ASP A 16 10.06 10.53 1.48
C ASP A 16 9.39 10.29 0.13
N LYS A 17 9.64 9.18 -0.50
CA LYS A 17 9.13 8.93 -1.84
C LYS A 17 8.34 7.65 -1.94
N GLY A 18 7.76 7.22 -0.84
CA GLY A 18 7.00 5.99 -0.88
C GLY A 18 6.58 5.54 0.49
N LEU A 19 6.38 4.23 0.58
CA LEU A 19 5.94 3.59 1.82
C LEU A 19 6.74 2.33 2.03
N ILE A 20 6.96 2.02 3.30
CA ILE A 20 7.40 0.69 3.67
C ILE A 20 6.22 0.00 4.32
N ILE A 21 5.82 -1.12 3.75
CA ILE A 21 4.68 -1.87 4.27
C ILE A 21 5.19 -3.13 4.91
N HIS A 22 4.79 -3.34 6.15
CA HIS A 22 5.14 -4.53 6.91
C HIS A 22 3.94 -5.45 6.92
N PHE A 23 4.14 -6.65 6.43
CA PHE A 23 3.05 -7.62 6.33
C PHE A 23 3.07 -8.55 7.53
N THR A 24 1.93 -9.17 7.79
CA THR A 24 1.80 -10.04 8.94
C THR A 24 2.64 -11.29 8.86
N ASN A 25 3.11 -11.64 7.67
CA ASN A 25 4.00 -12.79 7.53
C ASN A 25 5.46 -12.48 7.81
N GLY A 26 5.75 -11.26 8.25
CA GLY A 26 7.12 -10.87 8.57
C GLY A 26 7.88 -10.18 7.46
N GLU A 27 7.28 -10.08 6.30
CA GLU A 27 7.93 -9.41 5.18
C GLU A 27 7.70 -7.93 5.20
N SER A 28 8.69 -7.19 4.71
CA SER A 28 8.58 -5.75 4.56
C SER A 28 9.01 -5.37 3.17
N VAL A 29 8.27 -4.47 2.55
CA VAL A 29 8.54 -4.08 1.17
C VAL A 29 8.48 -2.57 1.07
N LEU A 30 9.45 -2.02 0.37
CA LEU A 30 9.45 -0.61 0.05
C LEU A 30 8.75 -0.40 -1.27
N TYR A 31 7.72 0.42 -1.27
CA TYR A 31 6.99 0.77 -2.47
C TYR A 31 7.24 2.23 -2.79
N HIS A 32 7.68 2.50 -4.01
CA HIS A 32 7.85 3.88 -4.46
C HIS A 32 6.52 4.49 -4.81
N ALA A 33 6.38 5.78 -4.53
CA ALA A 33 5.13 6.47 -4.80
C ALA A 33 4.75 6.40 -6.28
N ALA A 34 5.72 6.52 -7.16
CA ALA A 34 5.43 6.46 -8.59
C ALA A 34 4.85 5.11 -8.98
N PHE A 35 5.41 4.04 -8.42
CA PHE A 35 4.90 2.70 -8.70
C PHE A 35 3.47 2.55 -8.15
N LEU A 36 3.25 3.02 -6.94
CA LEU A 36 1.91 2.92 -6.35
C LEU A 36 0.89 3.68 -7.18
N TYR A 37 1.28 4.81 -7.69
CA TYR A 37 0.37 5.59 -8.53
C TYR A 37 0.06 4.84 -9.83
N ASP A 38 1.08 4.21 -10.41
CA ASP A 38 0.90 3.48 -11.67
C ASP A 38 -0.06 2.30 -11.52
N VAL A 39 -0.08 1.67 -10.35
CA VAL A 39 -0.90 0.48 -10.16
C VAL A 39 -2.24 0.79 -9.50
N ARG A 40 -2.61 2.04 -9.42
CA ARG A 40 -3.83 2.42 -8.71
C ARG A 40 -5.09 1.82 -9.32
N THR A 41 -5.04 1.48 -10.60
CA THR A 41 -6.18 0.89 -11.30
C THR A 41 -5.99 -0.58 -11.62
N HIS A 42 -4.95 -1.19 -11.08
CA HIS A 42 -4.72 -2.61 -11.27
C HIS A 42 -5.82 -3.42 -10.59
N ASP A 43 -5.97 -4.67 -11.01
CA ASP A 43 -6.90 -5.58 -10.37
C ASP A 43 -6.64 -5.58 -8.86
N GLY A 44 -7.71 -5.49 -8.10
CA GLY A 44 -7.58 -5.46 -6.66
C GLY A 44 -7.39 -4.09 -6.09
N ASN A 45 -7.08 -3.11 -6.93
CA ASN A 45 -6.94 -1.72 -6.48
C ASN A 45 -8.09 -0.91 -7.04
N ARG A 46 -8.52 0.06 -6.27
CA ARG A 46 -9.65 0.88 -6.69
C ARG A 46 -9.40 2.31 -6.29
N PRO A 47 -9.30 3.22 -7.27
CA PRO A 47 -9.19 4.63 -6.93
C PRO A 47 -10.43 5.10 -6.21
N LEU A 48 -10.23 5.91 -5.21
CA LEU A 48 -11.35 6.48 -4.45
C LEU A 48 -11.53 7.93 -4.86
N PRO A 49 -12.75 8.45 -4.68
CA PRO A 49 -12.96 9.88 -4.95
C PRO A 49 -12.04 10.70 -4.07
N SER A 50 -11.56 11.78 -4.61
CA SER A 50 -10.72 12.67 -3.86
C SER A 50 -11.54 13.31 -2.76
N VAL A 51 -11.08 13.21 -1.54
CA VAL A 51 -11.72 13.87 -0.44
C VAL A 51 -10.87 14.96 0.10
N ALA A 52 -9.92 15.18 -0.49
CA ALA A 52 -9.00 16.19 -0.26
C ALA A 52 -8.97 16.78 1.11
N GLU A 53 -9.24 16.62 1.19
CA GLU A 53 -9.15 16.91 1.85
C GLU A 53 -8.87 16.87 2.90
N HIS A 54 -8.71 16.52 3.10
CA HIS A 54 -8.45 16.27 4.02
C HIS A 54 -7.45 16.37 4.52
N GLU A 55 -7.25 16.46 4.41
CA GLU A 55 -6.49 16.55 4.75
C GLU A 55 -5.94 17.03 5.34
N GLU A 56 -5.75 17.16 5.56
CA GLU A 56 -5.29 17.45 6.05
C GLU A 56 -5.06 17.80 6.37
#